data_be6355545688ec95d44784d4c225c7a2
#
_entry.id   be6355545688ec95d44784d4c225c7a2
#
_cell.length_a   1.000
_cell.length_b   1.000
_cell.length_c   1.000
_cell.angle_alpha   90.00
_cell.angle_beta   90.00
_cell.angle_gamma   90.00
#
_symmetry.space_group_name_H-M   'P 1'
#
loop_
_entity.id
_entity.type
_entity.pdbx_description
1 polymer ?
#
loop_
_entity_poly.entity_id
_entity_poly.type
_entity_poly.pdbx_seq_one_letter_code
_entity_poly.pdbx_strand_id
1 'polypeptide(L)' 'MNEIPINEKAALPLGEKYALTIKEAAIYFNIGNKKLRRLAENNLGRFALESGNRFLIIRPKFEQFLSQSTSI' A
#
# COMPACT_ATOMS: atom_id res chain seq x y z
N MET A 1 24.83 -6.79 -14.18
CA MET A 1 24.43 -6.71 -13.70
C MET A 1 24.14 -6.65 -12.76
N ASN A 2 23.97 -6.37 -12.59
CA ASN A 2 23.74 -6.31 -11.85
C ASN A 2 23.26 -6.17 -10.98
N GLU A 3 23.07 -6.02 -10.55
CA GLU A 3 22.75 -5.86 -9.81
C GLU A 3 22.21 -5.73 -9.15
N ILE A 4 22.54 -5.76 -9.06
CA ILE A 4 21.74 -5.29 -8.32
C ILE A 4 20.45 -5.88 -7.72
N PRO A 5 20.44 -7.00 -7.00
CA PRO A 5 19.21 -7.60 -6.48
C PRO A 5 18.36 -6.67 -5.60
N ILE A 6 19.02 -5.92 -4.75
CA ILE A 6 18.30 -4.98 -3.89
C ILE A 6 17.63 -3.91 -4.71
N ASN A 7 18.33 -3.46 -5.72
CA ASN A 7 17.78 -2.43 -6.59
C ASN A 7 16.58 -2.94 -7.35
N GLU A 8 16.63 -4.19 -7.72
CA GLU A 8 15.52 -4.77 -8.44
C GLU A 8 14.25 -4.76 -7.61
N LYS A 9 14.38 -5.10 -6.33
CA LYS A 9 13.22 -5.06 -5.46
C LYS A 9 12.68 -3.65 -5.34
N ALA A 10 13.58 -2.70 -5.17
CA ALA A 10 13.18 -1.31 -5.02
C ALA A 10 12.60 -0.77 -6.32
N ALA A 11 12.96 -1.38 -7.44
CA ALA A 11 12.55 -0.87 -8.75
C ALA A 11 11.24 -1.45 -9.23
N LEU A 12 10.63 -2.40 -8.49
CA LEU A 12 9.34 -2.93 -8.91
C LEU A 12 8.32 -1.81 -8.94
N PRO A 13 7.58 -1.68 -10.05
CA PRO A 13 6.49 -0.70 -10.09
C PRO A 13 5.50 -0.97 -8.97
N LEU A 14 4.98 0.10 -8.40
CA LEU A 14 4.04 -0.05 -7.28
C LEU A 14 2.83 -0.87 -7.68
N GLY A 15 2.38 -0.71 -8.91
CA GLY A 15 1.22 -1.45 -9.39
C GLY A 15 1.43 -2.95 -9.51
N GLU A 16 2.67 -3.41 -9.39
CA GLU A 16 2.99 -4.84 -9.45
C GLU A 16 3.28 -5.42 -8.09
N LYS A 17 3.27 -4.61 -7.04
CA LYS A 17 3.46 -5.08 -5.68
C LYS A 17 2.13 -5.48 -5.09
N TYR A 18 2.11 -6.62 -4.40
CA TYR A 18 0.90 -7.04 -3.73
C TYR A 18 0.63 -6.19 -2.49
N ALA A 19 1.66 -5.88 -1.74
CA ALA A 19 1.54 -5.10 -0.51
C ALA A 19 2.39 -3.85 -0.62
N LEU A 20 1.85 -2.73 -0.16
CA LEU A 20 2.52 -1.44 -0.19
C LEU A 20 2.66 -0.91 1.22
N THR A 21 3.78 -0.22 1.48
CA THR A 21 3.86 0.56 2.71
C THR A 21 2.90 1.74 2.61
N ILE A 22 2.64 2.39 3.74
CA ILE A 22 1.77 3.58 3.73
C ILE A 22 2.33 4.62 2.75
N LYS A 23 3.64 4.82 2.79
CA LYS A 23 4.26 5.82 1.92
C LYS A 23 4.09 5.46 0.44
N GLU A 24 4.29 4.19 0.11
CA GLU A 24 4.11 3.75 -1.27
C GLU A 24 2.67 3.89 -1.71
N ALA A 25 1.74 3.51 -0.84
CA ALA A 25 0.32 3.60 -1.16
C ALA A 25 -0.11 5.05 -1.35
N ALA A 26 0.44 5.95 -0.54
CA ALA A 26 0.12 7.37 -0.68
C ALA A 26 0.48 7.87 -2.07
N ILE A 27 1.62 7.45 -2.57
CA ILE A 27 2.06 7.85 -3.90
C ILE A 27 1.19 7.18 -4.97
N TYR A 28 1.00 5.88 -4.84
CA TYR A 28 0.31 5.12 -5.87
C TYR A 28 -1.17 5.53 -5.99
N PHE A 29 -1.83 5.72 -4.85
CA PHE A 29 -3.25 6.05 -4.83
C PHE A 29 -3.52 7.55 -4.75
N ASN A 30 -2.47 8.35 -4.59
CA ASN A 30 -2.61 9.80 -4.48
C ASN A 30 -3.49 10.20 -3.30
N ILE A 31 -3.22 9.59 -2.16
CA ILE A 31 -3.95 9.85 -0.91
C ILE A 31 -2.93 10.23 0.15
N GLY A 32 -3.27 11.16 1.02
CA GLY A 32 -2.35 11.62 2.04
C GLY A 32 -1.97 10.53 3.03
N ASN A 33 -0.74 10.63 3.55
CA ASN A 33 -0.21 9.63 4.48
C ASN A 33 -1.07 9.46 5.73
N LYS A 34 -1.50 10.56 6.31
CA LYS A 34 -2.30 10.49 7.54
C LYS A 34 -3.62 9.81 7.31
N LYS A 35 -4.26 10.13 6.20
CA LYS A 35 -5.54 9.51 5.87
C LYS A 35 -5.35 8.02 5.63
N LEU A 36 -4.30 7.65 4.89
CA LEU A 36 -4.04 6.24 4.62
C LEU A 36 -3.75 5.47 5.91
N ARG A 37 -2.97 6.06 6.80
CA ARG A 37 -2.68 5.40 8.07
C ARG A 37 -3.97 5.13 8.85
N ARG A 38 -4.85 6.12 8.87
CA ARG A 38 -6.13 5.96 9.58
C ARG A 38 -6.98 4.88 8.93
N LEU A 39 -7.03 4.88 7.61
CA LEU A 39 -7.76 3.85 6.88
C LEU A 39 -7.20 2.46 7.18
N ALA A 40 -5.88 2.34 7.21
CA ALA A 40 -5.25 1.06 7.50
C ALA A 40 -5.59 0.60 8.91
N GLU A 41 -5.48 1.50 9.89
CA GLU A 41 -5.78 1.14 11.27
C GLU A 41 -7.19 0.65 11.44
N ASN A 42 -8.11 1.23 10.71
CA ASN A 42 -9.52 0.89 10.82
C ASN A 42 -9.92 -0.30 9.97
N ASN A 43 -9.02 -0.85 9.19
CA ASN A 43 -9.35 -1.91 8.24
C ASN A 43 -8.35 -3.04 8.28
N LEU A 44 -7.75 -3.28 9.44
CA LEU A 44 -6.83 -4.41 9.61
C LEU A 44 -7.61 -5.70 9.40
N GLY A 45 -7.00 -6.61 8.65
CA GLY A 45 -7.67 -7.86 8.32
C GLY A 45 -8.54 -7.75 7.09
N ARG A 46 -8.73 -6.56 6.56
CA ARG A 46 -9.48 -6.35 5.33
C ARG A 46 -8.53 -6.02 4.20
N PHE A 47 -8.18 -4.75 4.00
CA PHE A 47 -7.20 -4.42 2.99
C PHE A 47 -5.87 -3.98 3.59
N ALA A 48 -5.72 -4.07 4.88
CA ALA A 48 -4.48 -3.67 5.55
C ALA A 48 -4.07 -4.74 6.54
N LEU A 49 -2.77 -4.74 6.84
CA LEU A 49 -2.25 -5.62 7.87
C LEU A 49 -1.09 -4.92 8.57
N GLU A 50 -0.77 -5.44 9.74
CA GLU A 50 0.33 -4.92 10.54
C GLU A 50 1.50 -5.88 10.44
N SER A 51 2.68 -5.34 10.13
CA SER A 51 3.88 -6.14 9.97
C SER A 51 4.98 -5.48 10.78
N GLY A 52 5.32 -6.08 11.92
CA GLY A 52 6.25 -5.44 12.83
C GLY A 52 5.62 -4.19 13.38
N ASN A 53 6.30 -3.06 13.28
CA ASN A 53 5.72 -1.80 13.73
C ASN A 53 5.29 -0.92 12.58
N ARG A 54 4.85 -1.50 11.48
CA ARG A 54 4.34 -0.70 10.37
C ARG A 54 3.13 -1.37 9.77
N PHE A 55 2.34 -0.55 9.06
CA PHE A 55 1.17 -1.05 8.34
C PHE A 55 1.51 -1.28 6.89
N LEU A 56 0.85 -2.27 6.31
CA LEU A 56 0.93 -2.53 4.88
C LEU A 56 -0.46 -2.49 4.29
N ILE A 57 -0.56 -1.98 3.08
CA ILE A 57 -1.82 -1.94 2.33
C ILE A 57 -1.76 -3.04 1.29
N ILE A 58 -2.77 -3.90 1.27
CA ILE A 58 -2.88 -4.94 0.25
C ILE A 58 -3.46 -4.26 -0.98
N ARG A 59 -2.61 -4.02 -1.96
CA ARG A 59 -2.97 -3.16 -3.09
C ARG A 59 -4.25 -3.60 -3.80
N PRO A 60 -4.40 -4.87 -4.23
CA PRO A 60 -5.61 -5.22 -4.96
C PRO A 60 -6.89 -5.06 -4.13
N LYS A 61 -6.81 -5.35 -2.85
CA LYS A 61 -7.98 -5.22 -1.99
C LYS A 61 -8.34 -3.78 -1.75
N PHE A 62 -7.33 -2.92 -1.63
CA PHE A 62 -7.60 -1.50 -1.45
C PHE A 62 -8.16 -0.89 -2.74
N GLU A 63 -7.68 -1.36 -3.88
CA GLU A 63 -8.24 -0.92 -5.16
C GLU A 63 -9.73 -1.25 -5.22
N GLN A 64 -10.09 -2.43 -4.78
CA GLN A 64 -11.49 -2.81 -4.77
C GLN A 64 -12.29 -1.96 -3.80
N PHE A 65 -11.73 -1.69 -2.63
CA PHE A 65 -12.37 -0.82 -1.65
C PHE A 65 -12.64 0.56 -2.25
N LEU A 66 -11.65 1.12 -2.92
CA LEU A 66 -11.80 2.42 -3.53
C LEU A 66 -12.85 2.41 -4.64
N SER A 67 -12.91 1.34 -5.40
CA SER A 67 -13.84 1.25 -6.52
C SER A 67 -15.30 1.24 -6.04
N GLN A 68 -15.52 0.92 -4.78
CA GLN A 68 -16.86 0.89 -4.21
C GLN A 68 -17.13 2.08 -3.30
N SER A 69 -16.19 3.02 -3.24
CA SER A 69 -16.32 4.17 -2.36
C SER A 69 -16.63 5.42 -3.16
N THR A 70 -17.44 6.31 -2.58
CA THR A 70 -17.67 7.61 -3.17
C THR A 70 -16.80 8.67 -2.54
N SER A 71 -16.35 8.41 -1.32
CA SER A 71 -15.41 9.31 -0.65
C SER A 71 -14.70 8.52 0.44
N ILE A 72 -13.60 9.04 0.87
CA ILE A 72 -12.85 8.39 1.95
C ILE A 72 -12.37 9.45 2.99
#